data_667ec793be89398b69235501f5d1213b
#
_entry.id   667ec793be89398b69235501f5d1213b
#
_cell.length_a   1.000
_cell.length_b   1.000
_cell.length_c   1.000
_cell.angle_alpha   90.00
_cell.angle_beta   90.00
_cell.angle_gamma   90.00
#
_symmetry.space_group_name_H-M   'P 1'
#
loop_
_entity.id
_entity.type
_entity.pdbx_description
1 polymer ?
#
loop_
_entity_poly.entity_id
_entity_poly.type
_entity_poly.pdbx_seq_one_letter_code
_entity_poly.pdbx_strand_id
1 'polypeptide(L)'
;MATAIVYYSKHHGNTKKLLDAISAENKVTLIDVTKQPSANLTGFDRVGFASGIYYNSFAKQLLSFAQEYLPENKEVFYLFTHGAPKGVFLTAIRKIAEQKHCREVGSYHCLGYDTFGPFKLVGGIAKGHPTEEEIKAAADFYRKL
;
A
#
# COMPACT_ATOMS: atom_id res chain seq x y z
N MET A 1 -17.88 -8.29 4.99
CA MET A 1 -17.42 -7.11 4.23
C MET A 1 -16.36 -7.54 3.22
N ALA A 2 -16.56 -7.25 1.95
CA ALA A 2 -15.61 -7.61 0.91
C ALA A 2 -14.51 -6.54 0.81
N THR A 3 -13.25 -6.97 0.84
CA THR A 3 -12.08 -6.09 0.81
C THR A 3 -11.17 -6.45 -0.34
N ALA A 4 -10.75 -5.44 -1.10
CA ALA A 4 -9.68 -5.54 -2.08
C ALA A 4 -8.49 -4.70 -1.62
N ILE A 5 -7.29 -5.18 -1.90
CA ILE A 5 -6.07 -4.40 -1.70
C ILE A 5 -5.36 -4.31 -3.04
N VAL A 6 -5.28 -3.09 -3.55
CA VAL A 6 -4.60 -2.77 -4.81
C VAL A 6 -3.20 -2.33 -4.49
N TYR A 7 -2.19 -2.93 -5.11
CA TYR A 7 -0.82 -2.68 -4.69
C TYR A 7 0.16 -2.58 -5.84
N TYR A 8 1.26 -1.91 -5.55
CA TYR A 8 2.46 -1.88 -6.37
C TYR A 8 3.65 -2.21 -5.47
N SER A 9 4.33 -3.32 -5.75
CA SER A 9 5.46 -3.77 -4.93
C SER A 9 6.52 -4.42 -5.82
N LYS A 10 7.49 -3.63 -6.25
CA LYS A 10 8.62 -4.13 -7.04
C LYS A 10 9.93 -4.15 -6.28
N HIS A 11 10.14 -3.16 -5.41
CA HIS A 11 11.43 -2.94 -4.78
C HIS A 11 11.60 -3.92 -3.62
N HIS A 12 12.36 -5.00 -3.84
CA HIS A 12 12.62 -6.07 -2.87
C HIS A 12 11.37 -6.77 -2.32
N GLY A 13 10.17 -6.50 -2.88
CA GLY A 13 8.94 -7.12 -2.43
C GLY A 13 8.50 -6.72 -1.02
N ASN A 14 8.97 -5.59 -0.51
CA ASN A 14 8.72 -5.17 0.87
C ASN A 14 7.23 -5.07 1.21
N THR A 15 6.48 -4.33 0.41
CA THR A 15 5.04 -4.16 0.61
C THR A 15 4.30 -5.48 0.46
N LYS A 16 4.68 -6.29 -0.53
CA LYS A 16 4.05 -7.59 -0.77
C LYS A 16 4.17 -8.53 0.44
N LYS A 17 5.26 -8.45 1.19
CA LYS A 17 5.43 -9.25 2.42
C LYS A 17 4.36 -8.92 3.45
N LEU A 18 3.98 -7.66 3.59
CA LEU A 18 2.90 -7.24 4.48
C LEU A 18 1.57 -7.81 4.03
N LEU A 19 1.31 -7.75 2.72
CA LEU A 19 0.04 -8.21 2.15
C LEU A 19 -0.10 -9.73 2.23
N ASP A 20 0.99 -10.46 2.06
CA ASP A 20 0.98 -11.92 2.20
C ASP A 20 0.60 -12.34 3.61
N ALA A 21 1.08 -11.63 4.63
CA ALA A 21 0.71 -11.88 6.01
C ALA A 21 -0.77 -11.59 6.28
N ILE A 22 -1.29 -10.52 5.69
CA ILE A 22 -2.72 -10.17 5.82
C ILE A 22 -3.58 -11.25 5.15
N SER A 23 -3.23 -11.65 3.93
CA SER A 23 -4.03 -12.62 3.17
C SER A 23 -3.94 -14.05 3.72
N ALA A 24 -2.88 -14.36 4.46
CA ALA A 24 -2.74 -15.67 5.11
C ALA A 24 -3.81 -15.90 6.19
N GLU A 25 -4.29 -14.84 6.83
CA GLU A 25 -5.24 -14.91 7.94
C GLU A 25 -6.62 -14.33 7.60
N ASN A 26 -6.77 -13.64 6.50
CA ASN A 26 -7.99 -12.91 6.15
C ASN A 26 -8.37 -13.12 4.69
N LYS A 27 -9.67 -13.14 4.41
CA LYS A 27 -10.16 -13.21 3.05
C LYS A 27 -10.11 -11.83 2.40
N VAL A 28 -9.09 -11.60 1.58
CA VAL A 28 -8.92 -10.36 0.84
C VAL A 28 -8.56 -10.67 -0.61
N THR A 29 -8.95 -9.80 -1.53
CA THR A 29 -8.56 -9.88 -2.93
C THR A 29 -7.36 -8.97 -3.15
N LEU A 30 -6.23 -9.53 -3.56
CA LEU A 30 -5.02 -8.76 -3.85
C LEU A 30 -4.95 -8.48 -5.36
N ILE A 31 -4.75 -7.22 -5.72
CA ILE A 31 -4.67 -6.78 -7.11
C ILE A 31 -3.31 -6.10 -7.34
N ASP A 32 -2.46 -6.75 -8.11
CA ASP A 32 -1.16 -6.22 -8.52
C ASP A 32 -1.35 -5.35 -9.77
N VAL A 33 -1.18 -4.04 -9.65
CA VAL A 33 -1.41 -3.11 -10.76
C VAL A 33 -0.44 -3.30 -11.92
N THR A 34 0.70 -3.94 -11.69
CA THR A 34 1.66 -4.22 -12.76
C THR A 34 1.18 -5.35 -13.67
N LYS A 35 0.29 -6.20 -13.16
CA LYS A 35 -0.28 -7.34 -13.88
C LYS A 35 -1.74 -7.12 -14.27
N GLN A 36 -2.44 -6.31 -13.49
CA GLN A 36 -3.87 -6.04 -13.68
C GLN A 36 -4.09 -4.53 -13.57
N PRO A 37 -3.88 -3.78 -14.66
CA PRO A 37 -3.95 -2.32 -14.65
C PRO A 37 -5.37 -1.76 -14.58
N SER A 38 -6.39 -2.61 -14.64
CA SER A 38 -7.80 -2.22 -14.53
C SER A 38 -8.56 -3.26 -13.72
N ALA A 39 -9.58 -2.81 -13.00
CA ALA A 39 -10.46 -3.70 -12.25
C ALA A 39 -11.77 -2.99 -11.92
N ASN A 40 -12.84 -3.76 -11.78
CA ASN A 40 -14.12 -3.26 -11.29
C ASN A 40 -14.16 -3.45 -9.77
N LEU A 41 -14.09 -2.36 -9.02
CA LEU A 41 -14.07 -2.39 -7.56
C LEU A 41 -15.44 -2.12 -6.91
N THR A 42 -16.50 -2.01 -7.71
CA THR A 42 -17.82 -1.64 -7.17
C THR A 42 -18.40 -2.65 -6.18
N GLY A 43 -18.03 -3.92 -6.32
CA GLY A 43 -18.47 -4.98 -5.41
C GLY A 43 -17.73 -5.06 -4.08
N PHE A 44 -16.72 -4.22 -3.85
CA PHE A 44 -15.98 -4.21 -2.61
C PHE A 44 -16.45 -3.06 -1.72
N ASP A 45 -16.58 -3.33 -0.43
CA ASP A 45 -16.98 -2.33 0.56
C ASP A 45 -15.79 -1.49 1.02
N ARG A 46 -14.61 -2.10 1.02
CA ARG A 46 -13.37 -1.50 1.50
C ARG A 46 -12.27 -1.76 0.50
N VAL A 47 -11.48 -0.71 0.21
CA VAL A 47 -10.36 -0.79 -0.72
C VAL A 47 -9.10 -0.29 -0.03
N GLY A 48 -8.11 -1.15 0.06
CA GLY A 48 -6.77 -0.77 0.53
C GLY A 48 -5.86 -0.44 -0.64
N PHE A 49 -4.94 0.50 -0.41
CA PHE A 49 -3.86 0.81 -1.35
C PHE A 49 -2.54 0.59 -0.67
N ALA A 50 -1.67 -0.17 -1.31
CA ALA A 50 -0.39 -0.54 -0.71
C ALA A 50 0.74 -0.32 -1.71
N SER A 51 1.82 0.32 -1.28
CA SER A 51 2.94 0.69 -2.15
C SER A 51 4.23 0.85 -1.36
N GLY A 52 5.37 0.63 -2.04
CA GLY A 52 6.60 1.27 -1.61
C GLY A 52 6.50 2.77 -1.86
N ILE A 53 7.48 3.52 -1.36
CA ILE A 53 7.50 4.97 -1.53
C ILE A 53 8.53 5.36 -2.59
N TYR A 54 8.09 6.12 -3.57
CA TYR A 54 8.88 6.58 -4.71
C TYR A 54 8.78 8.12 -4.79
N TYR A 55 9.88 8.81 -4.59
CA TYR A 55 9.91 10.29 -4.55
C TYR A 55 8.82 10.85 -3.62
N ASN A 56 8.80 10.35 -2.39
CA ASN A 56 7.87 10.77 -1.32
C ASN A 56 6.39 10.54 -1.64
N SER A 57 6.08 9.57 -2.50
CA SER A 57 4.69 9.27 -2.87
C SER A 57 4.50 7.79 -3.17
N PHE A 58 3.26 7.37 -3.27
CA PHE A 58 2.92 6.06 -3.82
C PHE A 58 3.32 6.00 -5.30
N ALA A 59 3.54 4.78 -5.80
CA ALA A 59 3.89 4.57 -7.21
C ALA A 59 2.85 5.21 -8.13
N LYS A 60 3.32 5.85 -9.21
CA LYS A 60 2.44 6.52 -10.18
C LYS A 60 1.37 5.60 -10.76
N GLN A 61 1.72 4.35 -11.03
CA GLN A 61 0.77 3.37 -11.56
C GLN A 61 -0.39 3.12 -10.60
N LEU A 62 -0.10 3.11 -9.30
CA LEU A 62 -1.13 2.93 -8.28
C LEU A 62 -2.02 4.17 -8.17
N LEU A 63 -1.44 5.36 -8.23
CA LEU A 63 -2.20 6.61 -8.22
C LEU A 63 -3.12 6.69 -9.43
N SER A 64 -2.62 6.33 -10.62
CA SER A 64 -3.44 6.31 -11.85
C SER A 64 -4.59 5.32 -11.74
N PHE A 65 -4.33 4.14 -11.18
CA PHE A 65 -5.37 3.13 -10.95
C PHE A 65 -6.45 3.69 -10.01
N ALA A 66 -6.05 4.29 -8.91
CA ALA A 66 -7.00 4.85 -7.94
C ALA A 66 -7.84 5.96 -8.57
N GLN A 67 -7.21 6.86 -9.34
CA GLN A 67 -7.91 7.95 -10.01
C GLN A 67 -9.01 7.42 -10.93
N GLU A 68 -8.75 6.35 -11.65
CA GLU A 68 -9.67 5.82 -12.64
C GLU A 68 -10.69 4.82 -12.08
N TYR A 69 -10.27 3.96 -11.15
CA TYR A 69 -11.07 2.80 -10.75
C TYR A 69 -11.60 2.82 -9.32
N LEU A 70 -11.10 3.68 -8.44
CA LEU A 70 -11.66 3.77 -7.09
C LEU A 70 -13.09 4.32 -7.17
N PRO A 71 -14.11 3.53 -6.75
CA PRO A 71 -15.48 4.04 -6.72
C PRO A 71 -15.67 5.08 -5.62
N GLU A 72 -16.74 5.85 -5.73
CA GLU A 72 -17.12 6.81 -4.68
C GLU A 72 -17.66 6.12 -3.44
N ASN A 73 -17.51 6.80 -2.29
CA ASN A 73 -18.15 6.43 -1.03
C ASN A 73 -17.69 5.08 -0.46
N LYS A 74 -16.46 4.67 -0.73
CA LYS A 74 -15.89 3.46 -0.14
C LYS A 74 -15.10 3.78 1.13
N GLU A 75 -14.92 2.78 1.99
CA GLU A 75 -13.89 2.85 3.03
C GLU A 75 -12.54 2.58 2.38
N VAL A 76 -11.52 3.33 2.77
CA VAL A 76 -10.16 3.15 2.25
C VAL A 76 -9.15 3.07 3.38
N PHE A 77 -8.09 2.33 3.16
CA PHE A 77 -6.96 2.27 4.07
C PHE A 77 -5.66 2.17 3.27
N TYR A 78 -4.54 2.44 3.94
CA TYR A 78 -3.25 2.51 3.27
C TYR A 78 -2.21 1.70 4.02
N LEU A 79 -1.35 1.01 3.25
CA LEU A 79 -0.16 0.36 3.77
C LEU A 79 1.03 0.79 2.92
N PHE A 80 2.15 1.10 3.55
CA PHE A 80 3.34 1.42 2.78
C PHE A 80 4.62 1.07 3.52
N THR A 81 5.66 0.84 2.73
CA THR A 81 7.02 0.63 3.23
C THR A 81 7.91 1.75 2.70
N HIS A 82 8.83 2.20 3.52
CA HIS A 82 9.75 3.27 3.15
C HIS A 82 11.13 3.02 3.74
N GLY A 83 12.16 3.49 3.04
CA GLY A 83 13.53 3.38 3.52
C GLY A 83 13.88 4.49 4.50
N ALA A 84 13.48 5.72 4.19
CA ALA A 84 13.71 6.86 5.05
C ALA A 84 12.67 6.91 6.18
N PRO A 85 13.09 7.17 7.43
CA PRO A 85 12.15 7.13 8.57
C PRO A 85 11.22 8.33 8.67
N LYS A 86 11.42 9.37 7.89
CA LYS A 86 10.62 10.60 7.94
C LYS A 86 10.14 11.00 6.56
N GLY A 87 8.91 11.53 6.50
CA GLY A 87 8.33 12.05 5.28
C GLY A 87 6.81 12.07 5.35
N VAL A 88 6.19 12.77 4.40
CA VAL A 88 4.75 12.80 4.21
C VAL A 88 4.46 12.09 2.89
N PHE A 89 3.90 10.90 2.95
CA PHE A 89 3.84 10.00 1.80
C PHE A 89 2.43 9.77 1.24
N LEU A 90 1.40 10.15 1.96
CA LEU A 90 0.01 9.85 1.59
C LEU A 90 -0.74 10.99 0.91
N THR A 91 -0.10 12.12 0.68
CA THR A 91 -0.77 13.33 0.15
C THR A 91 -1.52 13.06 -1.15
N ALA A 92 -0.87 12.46 -2.13
CA ALA A 92 -1.48 12.24 -3.44
C ALA A 92 -2.64 11.24 -3.40
N ILE A 93 -2.46 10.11 -2.71
CA ILE A 93 -3.52 9.09 -2.64
C ILE A 93 -4.70 9.58 -1.81
N ARG A 94 -4.45 10.32 -0.73
CA ARG A 94 -5.52 10.91 0.08
C ARG A 94 -6.34 11.92 -0.70
N LYS A 95 -5.70 12.73 -1.54
CA LYS A 95 -6.40 13.69 -2.39
C LYS A 95 -7.36 13.00 -3.34
N ILE A 96 -6.93 11.91 -3.95
CA ILE A 96 -7.78 11.13 -4.84
C ILE A 96 -8.99 10.57 -4.08
N ALA A 97 -8.77 9.98 -2.92
CA ALA A 97 -9.83 9.41 -2.09
C ALA A 97 -10.83 10.47 -1.63
N GLU A 98 -10.35 11.64 -1.24
CA GLU A 98 -11.20 12.77 -0.84
C GLU A 98 -12.08 13.25 -1.98
N GLN A 99 -11.55 13.35 -3.19
CA GLN A 99 -12.31 13.74 -4.39
C GLN A 99 -13.45 12.75 -4.68
N LYS A 100 -13.31 11.50 -4.25
CA LYS A 100 -14.29 10.44 -4.44
C LYS A 100 -15.14 10.19 -3.20
N HIS A 101 -15.07 11.08 -2.21
CA HIS A 101 -15.85 11.00 -0.98
C HIS A 101 -15.65 9.68 -0.22
N CYS A 102 -14.46 9.11 -0.30
CA CYS A 102 -14.09 7.91 0.43
C CYS A 102 -13.66 8.25 1.85
N ARG A 103 -13.94 7.34 2.79
CA ARG A 103 -13.62 7.52 4.20
C ARG A 103 -12.36 6.70 4.55
N GLU A 104 -11.33 7.37 5.02
CA GLU A 104 -10.13 6.69 5.49
C GLU A 104 -10.38 6.02 6.84
N VAL A 105 -10.14 4.72 6.93
CA VAL A 105 -10.34 3.95 8.16
C VAL A 105 -9.04 3.59 8.87
N GLY A 106 -7.90 3.80 8.25
CA GLY A 106 -6.61 3.60 8.90
C GLY A 106 -5.45 3.61 7.93
N SER A 107 -4.25 3.64 8.48
CA SER A 107 -3.01 3.48 7.73
C SER A 107 -1.96 2.78 8.58
N TYR A 108 -1.11 1.98 7.93
CA TYR A 108 0.02 1.30 8.55
C TYR A 108 1.26 1.46 7.68
N HIS A 109 2.40 1.70 8.31
CA HIS A 109 3.66 1.77 7.58
C HIS A 109 4.81 1.19 8.40
N CYS A 110 5.85 0.77 7.72
CA CYS A 110 7.08 0.33 8.36
C CYS A 110 8.26 0.55 7.41
N LEU A 111 9.46 0.32 7.92
CA LEU A 111 10.66 0.39 7.09
C LEU A 111 10.69 -0.78 6.09
N GLY A 112 11.31 -0.57 4.96
CA GLY A 112 11.60 -1.57 3.96
C GLY A 112 12.97 -1.33 3.35
N TYR A 113 13.67 -2.41 3.00
CA TYR A 113 14.99 -2.29 2.36
C TYR A 113 14.84 -1.50 1.06
N ASP A 114 15.57 -0.40 0.94
CA ASP A 114 15.41 0.56 -0.14
C ASP A 114 16.75 0.83 -0.83
N THR A 115 16.83 0.47 -2.11
CA THR A 115 17.97 0.78 -2.98
C THR A 115 17.56 1.74 -4.11
N PHE A 116 16.37 2.36 -4.01
CA PHE A 116 15.84 3.23 -5.06
C PHE A 116 16.53 4.60 -5.06
N GLY A 117 16.80 5.10 -6.27
CA GLY A 117 17.42 6.41 -6.45
C GLY A 117 18.78 6.54 -5.77
N PRO A 118 19.01 7.61 -4.99
CA PRO A 118 20.30 7.85 -4.37
C PRO A 118 20.71 6.80 -3.33
N PHE A 119 19.77 6.03 -2.79
CA PHE A 119 20.08 4.97 -1.81
C PHE A 119 20.89 3.84 -2.43
N LYS A 120 20.79 3.63 -3.73
CA LYS A 120 21.58 2.64 -4.45
C LYS A 120 23.08 2.89 -4.37
N LEU A 121 23.48 4.16 -4.29
CA LEU A 121 24.90 4.56 -4.23
C LEU A 121 25.57 4.12 -2.92
N VAL A 122 24.82 3.95 -1.86
CA VAL A 122 25.31 3.56 -0.54
C VAL A 122 24.95 2.12 -0.19
N GLY A 123 24.53 1.31 -1.17
CA GLY A 123 24.16 -0.09 -0.95
C GLY A 123 22.76 -0.28 -0.38
N GLY A 124 21.92 0.78 -0.37
CA GLY A 124 20.58 0.74 0.16
C GLY A 124 20.48 1.19 1.60
N ILE A 125 19.26 1.39 2.08
CA ILE A 125 18.96 1.75 3.48
C ILE A 125 17.88 0.82 4.02
N ALA A 126 17.77 0.74 5.35
CA ALA A 126 16.79 -0.09 6.06
C ALA A 126 16.89 -1.58 5.71
N LYS A 127 18.12 -2.08 5.46
CA LYS A 127 18.37 -3.49 5.17
C LYS A 127 17.85 -4.36 6.31
N GLY A 128 17.20 -5.49 5.97
CA GLY A 128 16.58 -6.37 6.95
C GLY A 128 15.14 -5.98 7.32
N HIS A 129 14.61 -4.90 6.77
CA HIS A 129 13.22 -4.49 6.93
C HIS A 129 12.40 -4.79 5.67
N PRO A 130 11.10 -5.11 5.82
CA PRO A 130 10.39 -5.24 7.09
C PRO A 130 10.86 -6.46 7.88
N THR A 131 10.85 -6.33 9.21
CA THR A 131 11.13 -7.43 10.14
C THR A 131 9.89 -8.32 10.28
N GLU A 132 10.07 -9.51 10.88
CA GLU A 132 8.91 -10.37 11.18
C GLU A 132 7.89 -9.68 12.09
N GLU A 133 8.36 -8.88 13.04
CA GLU A 133 7.48 -8.12 13.93
C GLU A 133 6.69 -7.06 13.18
N GLU A 134 7.32 -6.37 12.23
CA GLU A 134 6.66 -5.37 11.39
C GLU A 134 5.61 -6.02 10.48
N ILE A 135 5.91 -7.18 9.93
CA ILE A 135 4.99 -7.95 9.09
C ILE A 135 3.78 -8.41 9.90
N LYS A 136 4.01 -8.93 11.11
CA LYS A 136 2.95 -9.33 12.01
C LYS A 136 2.07 -8.15 12.42
N ALA A 137 2.67 -7.00 12.68
CA ALA A 137 1.94 -5.79 13.02
C ALA A 137 1.02 -5.32 11.88
N ALA A 138 1.39 -5.55 10.63
CA ALA A 138 0.53 -5.27 9.49
C ALA A 138 -0.74 -6.13 9.52
N ALA A 139 -0.61 -7.42 9.81
CA ALA A 139 -1.76 -8.32 9.94
C ALA A 139 -2.65 -7.90 11.12
N ASP A 140 -2.05 -7.52 12.24
CA ASP A 140 -2.78 -7.01 13.41
C ASP A 140 -3.53 -5.72 13.08
N PHE A 141 -2.90 -4.81 12.36
CA PHE A 141 -3.53 -3.58 11.88
C PHE A 141 -4.78 -3.89 11.07
N TYR A 142 -4.68 -4.79 10.11
CA TYR A 142 -5.82 -5.13 9.24
C TYR A 142 -6.99 -5.71 10.06
N ARG A 143 -6.71 -6.58 11.01
CA ARG A 143 -7.76 -7.18 11.85
C ARG A 143 -8.54 -6.16 12.68
N LYS A 144 -7.91 -5.03 13.01
CA LYS A 144 -8.51 -3.99 13.84
C LYS A 144 -9.28 -2.94 13.04
N LEU A 145 -9.26 -3.02 11.72
CA LEU A 145 -10.06 -2.11 10.89
C LEU A 145 -11.60 -2.35 11.05
#